data_0b41e598cc67866547bd5c3a0027cc13
#
_entry.id   0b41e598cc67866547bd5c3a0027cc13
#
_cell.length_a   1.000
_cell.length_b   1.000
_cell.length_c   1.000
_cell.angle_alpha   90.00
_cell.angle_beta   90.00
_cell.angle_gamma   90.00
#
_symmetry.space_group_name_H-M   'P 1'
#
loop_
_entity.id
_entity.type
_entity.pdbx_description
1 polymer ?
#
loop_
_entity_poly.entity_id
_entity_poly.type
_entity_poly.pdbx_seq_one_letter_code
_entity_poly.pdbx_strand_id
1 'polypeptide(L)'
;VVLKGEVKVVLVGEDGREVILSILRAGDFFGEMALIDDQPRSAHVIATEDANLLVLRREEFRQCLEAMPHVALGLLQALSRRLRRADDKIGGLVLLDVNGRVARVLLELADEHDGERVPRKITHHMIAQMIGSSRETVSRTIRDLSDAGAIQVSRKDIIIRDRGQLERLAGLS
;
A
#
# COMPACT_ATOMS: atom_id res chain seq x y z
N VAL A 1 9.91 -0.21 13.86
CA VAL A 1 9.00 -1.35 13.69
C VAL A 1 7.64 -0.98 14.26
N VAL A 2 6.56 -1.28 13.56
CA VAL A 2 5.18 -1.13 14.06
C VAL A 2 4.88 -2.31 14.99
N LEU A 3 4.58 -2.03 16.25
CA LEU A 3 4.20 -3.07 17.23
C LEU A 3 2.68 -3.24 17.29
N LYS A 4 1.94 -2.14 17.09
CA LYS A 4 0.47 -2.11 17.11
C LYS A 4 -0.02 -0.92 16.29
N GLY A 5 -1.22 -1.03 15.72
CA GLY A 5 -1.84 0.03 14.94
C GLY A 5 -1.44 -0.02 13.46
N GLU A 6 -1.74 1.06 12.75
CA GLU A 6 -1.53 1.19 11.32
C GLU A 6 -0.96 2.57 10.97
N VAL A 7 0.01 2.60 10.06
CA VAL A 7 0.59 3.84 9.54
C VAL A 7 0.60 3.82 8.02
N LYS A 8 0.44 4.96 7.37
CA LYS A 8 0.61 5.13 5.92
C LYS A 8 1.94 5.83 5.61
N VAL A 9 2.64 5.33 4.60
CA VAL A 9 3.84 5.97 4.02
C VAL A 9 3.38 6.80 2.84
N VAL A 10 3.66 8.10 2.84
CA VAL A 10 3.15 9.03 1.84
C VAL A 10 4.24 9.91 1.25
N LEU A 11 4.12 10.20 -0.05
CA LEU A 11 4.78 11.33 -0.69
C LEU A 11 3.82 12.50 -0.71
N VAL A 12 4.36 13.69 -0.47
CA VAL A 12 3.60 14.94 -0.55
C VAL A 12 4.18 15.77 -1.70
N GLY A 13 3.35 16.07 -2.69
CA GLY A 13 3.73 16.95 -3.80
C GLY A 13 3.81 18.41 -3.36
N GLU A 14 4.44 19.25 -4.17
CA GLU A 14 4.53 20.71 -3.94
C GLU A 14 3.15 21.37 -3.86
N ASP A 15 2.16 20.81 -4.52
CA ASP A 15 0.76 21.24 -4.51
C ASP A 15 -0.05 20.68 -3.32
N GLY A 16 0.60 19.99 -2.39
CA GLY A 16 -0.01 19.39 -1.21
C GLY A 16 -0.76 18.07 -1.47
N ARG A 17 -0.75 17.57 -2.70
CA ARG A 17 -1.33 16.23 -2.97
C ARG A 17 -0.52 15.14 -2.31
N GLU A 18 -1.21 14.21 -1.67
CA GLU A 18 -0.60 13.03 -1.06
C GLU A 18 -0.75 11.81 -1.98
N VAL A 19 0.32 11.03 -2.10
CA VAL A 19 0.31 9.71 -2.72
C VAL A 19 0.68 8.67 -1.67
N ILE A 20 -0.18 7.67 -1.43
CA ILE A 20 0.10 6.58 -0.51
C ILE A 20 0.98 5.54 -1.21
N LEU A 21 2.21 5.39 -0.71
CA LEU A 21 3.14 4.37 -1.19
C LEU A 21 2.84 3.00 -0.59
N SER A 22 2.53 2.95 0.70
CA SER A 22 2.19 1.71 1.41
C SER A 22 1.43 1.99 2.69
N ILE A 23 0.68 0.99 3.15
CA ILE A 23 0.10 0.92 4.49
C ILE A 23 0.89 -0.14 5.25
N LEU A 24 1.35 0.21 6.44
CA LEU A 24 2.18 -0.65 7.29
C LEU A 24 1.44 -0.97 8.58
N ARG A 25 1.51 -2.23 9.01
CA ARG A 25 0.83 -2.77 10.18
C ARG A 25 1.80 -3.43 11.16
N ALA A 26 1.29 -4.01 12.22
CA ALA A 26 2.10 -4.73 13.18
C ALA A 26 3.02 -5.77 12.52
N GLY A 27 4.31 -5.71 12.83
CA GLY A 27 5.37 -6.53 12.22
C GLY A 27 6.10 -5.83 11.06
N ASP A 28 5.54 -4.79 10.45
CA ASP A 28 6.21 -4.02 9.42
C ASP A 28 7.24 -3.05 10.01
N PHE A 29 8.18 -2.62 9.18
CA PHE A 29 9.20 -1.64 9.54
C PHE A 29 9.30 -0.54 8.47
N PHE A 30 9.82 0.61 8.89
CA PHE A 30 10.06 1.75 7.99
C PHE A 30 11.23 2.61 8.48
N GLY A 31 11.73 3.46 7.56
CA GLY A 31 12.82 4.39 7.84
C GLY A 31 14.20 3.76 7.84
N GLU A 32 14.32 2.50 7.39
CA GLU A 32 15.57 1.78 7.25
C GLU A 32 16.48 2.38 6.18
N MET A 33 15.93 2.92 5.10
CA MET A 33 16.70 3.44 3.97
C MET A 33 17.71 4.49 4.44
N ALA A 34 17.26 5.51 5.17
CA ALA A 34 18.13 6.54 5.71
C ALA A 34 19.16 6.03 6.73
N LEU A 35 18.98 4.83 7.30
CA LEU A 35 19.98 4.18 8.16
C LEU A 35 21.03 3.42 7.35
N ILE A 36 20.67 2.98 6.13
CA ILE A 36 21.52 2.17 5.24
C ILE A 36 22.39 3.08 4.36
N ASP A 37 21.79 4.10 3.72
CA ASP A 37 22.41 4.91 2.67
C ASP A 37 22.79 6.33 3.10
N ASP A 38 22.56 6.69 4.36
CA ASP A 38 22.82 8.02 4.93
C ASP A 38 22.12 9.18 4.21
N GLN A 39 21.06 8.89 3.43
CA GLN A 39 20.27 9.90 2.76
C GLN A 39 19.14 10.44 3.66
N PRO A 40 18.57 11.61 3.35
CA PRO A 40 17.37 12.11 4.03
C PRO A 40 16.19 11.14 3.93
N ARG A 41 15.20 11.30 4.80
CA ARG A 41 13.95 10.53 4.73
C ARG A 41 13.27 10.75 3.39
N SER A 42 12.95 9.67 2.68
CA SER A 42 12.37 9.70 1.33
C SER A 42 10.85 9.92 1.31
N ALA A 43 10.18 9.75 2.45
CA ALA A 43 8.73 9.86 2.56
C ALA A 43 8.30 10.25 3.99
N HIS A 44 7.05 10.70 4.12
CA HIS A 44 6.40 10.91 5.40
C HIS A 44 5.72 9.63 5.88
N VAL A 45 5.61 9.47 7.20
CA VAL A 45 4.85 8.38 7.81
C VAL A 45 3.80 8.99 8.74
N ILE A 46 2.54 8.65 8.50
CA ILE A 46 1.39 9.22 9.19
C ILE A 46 0.59 8.07 9.81
N ALA A 47 0.34 8.13 11.12
CA ALA A 47 -0.53 7.18 11.80
C ALA A 47 -1.99 7.37 11.35
N THR A 48 -2.65 6.29 10.95
CA THR A 48 -4.08 6.27 10.57
C THR A 48 -4.98 5.92 11.76
N GLU A 49 -4.38 5.35 12.79
CA GLU A 49 -4.99 5.04 14.09
C GLU A 49 -3.90 5.09 15.18
N ASP A 50 -4.26 4.92 16.45
CA ASP A 50 -3.29 4.84 17.56
C ASP A 50 -2.27 3.72 17.29
N ALA A 51 -0.99 4.09 17.26
CA ALA A 51 0.09 3.17 16.90
C ALA A 51 1.21 3.18 17.94
N ASN A 52 1.72 1.99 18.23
CA ASN A 52 2.92 1.79 19.06
C ASN A 52 4.08 1.41 18.16
N LEU A 53 5.20 2.12 18.30
CA LEU A 53 6.39 1.92 17.49
C LEU A 53 7.60 1.54 18.34
N LEU A 54 8.37 0.55 17.90
CA LEU A 54 9.73 0.31 18.40
C LEU A 54 10.69 1.11 17.52
N VAL A 55 11.45 2.00 18.15
CA VAL A 55 12.45 2.84 17.46
C VAL A 55 13.84 2.26 17.72
N LEU A 56 14.58 2.02 16.65
CA LEU A 56 16.01 1.68 16.69
C LEU A 56 16.80 2.90 16.20
N ARG A 57 17.80 3.29 16.97
CA ARG A 57 18.76 4.32 16.56
C ARG A 57 19.80 3.71 15.62
N ARG A 58 20.55 4.55 14.92
CA ARG A 58 21.52 4.13 13.91
C ARG A 58 22.56 3.15 14.45
N GLU A 59 23.13 3.44 15.60
CA GLU A 59 24.14 2.60 16.24
C GLU A 59 23.55 1.23 16.63
N GLU A 60 22.38 1.23 17.23
CA GLU A 60 21.66 0.01 17.62
C GLU A 60 21.30 -0.85 16.39
N PHE A 61 20.90 -0.19 15.30
CA PHE A 61 20.60 -0.87 14.03
C PHE A 61 21.85 -1.52 13.43
N ARG A 62 23.00 -0.83 13.39
CA ARG A 62 24.27 -1.38 12.91
C ARG A 62 24.73 -2.55 13.75
N GLN A 63 24.75 -2.41 15.08
CA GLN A 63 25.09 -3.48 16.00
C GLN A 63 24.18 -4.71 15.83
N CYS A 64 22.89 -4.49 15.61
CA CYS A 64 21.93 -5.56 15.34
C CYS A 64 22.30 -6.34 14.07
N LEU A 65 22.63 -5.64 12.98
CA LEU A 65 23.01 -6.29 11.71
C LEU A 65 24.34 -7.07 11.83
N GLU A 66 25.32 -6.53 12.55
CA GLU A 66 26.61 -7.17 12.78
C GLU A 66 26.49 -8.43 13.66
N ALA A 67 25.70 -8.32 14.75
CA ALA A 67 25.50 -9.41 15.68
C ALA A 67 24.58 -10.53 15.14
N MET A 68 23.66 -10.19 14.22
CA MET A 68 22.63 -11.09 13.74
C MET A 68 22.52 -11.06 12.21
N PRO A 69 23.40 -11.76 11.47
CA PRO A 69 23.39 -11.76 9.99
C PRO A 69 22.06 -12.20 9.36
N HIS A 70 21.28 -13.05 10.04
CA HIS A 70 19.95 -13.44 9.57
C HIS A 70 18.95 -12.26 9.53
N VAL A 71 19.11 -11.25 10.39
CA VAL A 71 18.33 -10.02 10.35
C VAL A 71 18.67 -9.21 9.09
N ALA A 72 19.95 -9.12 8.73
CA ALA A 72 20.38 -8.49 7.49
C ALA A 72 19.78 -9.18 6.25
N LEU A 73 19.79 -10.51 6.23
CA LEU A 73 19.16 -11.28 5.14
C LEU A 73 17.64 -11.04 5.08
N GLY A 74 16.96 -11.04 6.24
CA GLY A 74 15.54 -10.72 6.32
C GLY A 74 15.21 -9.32 5.82
N LEU A 75 16.06 -8.33 6.14
CA LEU A 75 15.96 -6.96 5.64
C LEU A 75 16.11 -6.91 4.12
N LEU A 76 17.12 -7.56 3.55
CA LEU A 76 17.34 -7.64 2.10
C LEU A 76 16.14 -8.28 1.38
N GLN A 77 15.58 -9.36 1.93
CA GLN A 77 14.39 -9.99 1.39
C GLN A 77 13.17 -9.05 1.43
N ALA A 78 13.00 -8.30 2.52
CA ALA A 78 11.90 -7.34 2.64
C ALA A 78 12.07 -6.18 1.64
N LEU A 79 13.28 -5.63 1.48
CA LEU A 79 13.57 -4.59 0.49
C LEU A 79 13.38 -5.09 -0.94
N SER A 80 13.79 -6.32 -1.25
CA SER A 80 13.53 -6.95 -2.55
C SER A 80 12.04 -7.06 -2.86
N ARG A 81 11.22 -7.48 -1.88
CA ARG A 81 9.75 -7.48 -2.05
C ARG A 81 9.17 -6.09 -2.24
N ARG A 82 9.68 -5.08 -1.51
CA ARG A 82 9.25 -3.68 -1.69
C ARG A 82 9.60 -3.14 -3.07
N LEU A 83 10.78 -3.46 -3.57
CA LEU A 83 11.20 -3.07 -4.92
C LEU A 83 10.26 -3.67 -5.98
N ARG A 84 9.97 -4.98 -5.93
CA ARG A 84 9.01 -5.60 -6.85
C ARG A 84 7.62 -4.93 -6.81
N ARG A 85 7.12 -4.62 -5.62
CA ARG A 85 5.84 -3.89 -5.48
C ARG A 85 5.91 -2.47 -6.08
N ALA A 86 7.06 -1.80 -5.98
CA ALA A 86 7.27 -0.51 -6.63
C ALA A 86 7.28 -0.63 -8.15
N ASP A 87 7.97 -1.65 -8.70
CA ASP A 87 7.99 -1.94 -10.13
C ASP A 87 6.57 -2.23 -10.66
N ASP A 88 5.78 -3.04 -9.93
CA ASP A 88 4.38 -3.34 -10.26
C ASP A 88 3.50 -2.08 -10.25
N LYS A 89 3.71 -1.17 -9.28
CA LYS A 89 3.00 0.12 -9.24
C LYS A 89 3.37 1.02 -10.41
N ILE A 90 4.66 1.12 -10.71
CA ILE A 90 5.14 1.90 -11.87
C ILE A 90 4.55 1.32 -13.16
N GLY A 91 4.61 0.02 -13.34
CA GLY A 91 3.96 -0.67 -14.48
C GLY A 91 2.47 -0.38 -14.57
N GLY A 92 1.76 -0.42 -13.44
CA GLY A 92 0.35 -0.07 -13.38
C GLY A 92 0.05 1.38 -13.76
N LEU A 93 0.90 2.34 -13.36
CA LEU A 93 0.74 3.75 -13.73
C LEU A 93 0.94 3.99 -15.24
N VAL A 94 1.80 3.22 -15.88
CA VAL A 94 2.15 3.37 -17.30
C VAL A 94 1.18 2.59 -18.20
N LEU A 95 0.80 1.38 -17.81
CA LEU A 95 0.12 0.42 -18.68
C LEU A 95 -1.40 0.34 -18.43
N LEU A 96 -1.89 0.77 -17.25
CA LEU A 96 -3.31 0.66 -16.90
C LEU A 96 -4.01 2.01 -16.94
N ASP A 97 -5.25 2.01 -17.40
CA ASP A 97 -6.18 3.12 -17.19
C ASP A 97 -6.62 3.20 -15.71
N VAL A 98 -7.48 4.17 -15.40
CA VAL A 98 -7.95 4.35 -14.00
C VAL A 98 -8.75 3.14 -13.53
N ASN A 99 -9.56 2.51 -14.41
CA ASN A 99 -10.37 1.35 -14.03
C ASN A 99 -9.48 0.16 -13.67
N GLY A 100 -8.44 -0.09 -14.46
CA GLY A 100 -7.45 -1.14 -14.19
C GLY A 100 -6.67 -0.89 -12.90
N ARG A 101 -6.27 0.36 -12.62
CA ARG A 101 -5.60 0.70 -11.36
C ARG A 101 -6.51 0.54 -10.15
N VAL A 102 -7.79 0.93 -10.24
CA VAL A 102 -8.77 0.67 -9.17
C VAL A 102 -8.97 -0.81 -8.95
N ALA A 103 -9.16 -1.59 -10.03
CA ALA A 103 -9.33 -3.05 -9.95
C ALA A 103 -8.14 -3.71 -9.26
N ARG A 104 -6.90 -3.33 -9.62
CA ARG A 104 -5.67 -3.84 -9.00
C ARG A 104 -5.61 -3.54 -7.51
N VAL A 105 -5.86 -2.29 -7.10
CA VAL A 105 -5.86 -1.91 -5.67
C VAL A 105 -6.94 -2.64 -4.88
N LEU A 106 -8.13 -2.86 -5.46
CA LEU A 106 -9.19 -3.63 -4.79
C LEU A 106 -8.77 -5.10 -4.58
N LEU A 107 -8.12 -5.72 -5.57
CA LEU A 107 -7.59 -7.08 -5.44
C LEU A 107 -6.49 -7.15 -4.37
N GLU A 108 -5.50 -6.25 -4.42
CA GLU A 108 -4.41 -6.19 -3.42
C GLU A 108 -4.96 -6.05 -1.99
N LEU A 109 -5.92 -5.14 -1.78
CA LEU A 109 -6.52 -4.91 -0.47
C LEU A 109 -7.38 -6.09 0.01
N ALA A 110 -8.04 -6.80 -0.89
CA ALA A 110 -8.79 -8.00 -0.55
C ALA A 110 -7.85 -9.15 -0.19
N ASP A 111 -6.76 -9.35 -0.94
CA ASP A 111 -5.76 -10.40 -0.69
C ASP A 111 -5.03 -10.21 0.66
N GLU A 112 -4.91 -8.98 1.15
CA GLU A 112 -4.40 -8.69 2.50
C GLU A 112 -5.36 -9.11 3.63
N HIS A 113 -6.58 -9.56 3.30
CA HIS A 113 -7.60 -9.97 4.27
C HIS A 113 -8.05 -11.41 4.02
N ASP A 114 -9.19 -11.59 3.38
CA ASP A 114 -9.81 -12.90 3.12
C ASP A 114 -9.88 -13.27 1.62
N GLY A 115 -9.31 -12.43 0.76
CA GLY A 115 -9.32 -12.58 -0.70
C GLY A 115 -10.60 -12.08 -1.38
N GLU A 116 -11.63 -11.75 -0.62
CA GLU A 116 -12.94 -11.37 -1.15
C GLU A 116 -13.40 -9.96 -0.75
N ARG A 117 -12.85 -9.41 0.35
CA ARG A 117 -13.37 -8.17 0.95
C ARG A 117 -12.32 -7.10 1.11
N VAL A 118 -12.68 -5.88 0.70
CA VAL A 118 -11.92 -4.67 1.01
C VAL A 118 -12.61 -3.97 2.20
N PRO A 119 -11.93 -3.83 3.36
CA PRO A 119 -12.51 -3.25 4.56
C PRO A 119 -12.94 -1.79 4.37
N ARG A 120 -14.05 -1.39 5.01
CA ARG A 120 -14.60 -0.03 4.93
C ARG A 120 -13.65 1.07 5.39
N LYS A 121 -12.68 0.75 6.25
CA LYS A 121 -11.67 1.74 6.65
C LYS A 121 -10.86 2.28 5.46
N ILE A 122 -10.84 1.55 4.34
CA ILE A 122 -10.28 1.99 3.06
C ILE A 122 -11.32 2.86 2.34
N THR A 123 -11.11 4.16 2.38
CA THR A 123 -12.03 5.13 1.77
C THR A 123 -11.72 5.33 0.28
N HIS A 124 -12.69 5.84 -0.50
CA HIS A 124 -12.44 6.24 -1.89
C HIS A 124 -11.32 7.29 -2.01
N HIS A 125 -11.14 8.13 -0.99
CA HIS A 125 -10.05 9.08 -0.94
C HIS A 125 -8.69 8.37 -0.80
N MET A 126 -8.58 7.38 0.07
CA MET A 126 -7.35 6.57 0.20
C MET A 126 -7.04 5.81 -1.09
N ILE A 127 -8.05 5.19 -1.73
CA ILE A 127 -7.86 4.55 -3.04
C ILE A 127 -7.35 5.56 -4.07
N ALA A 128 -7.92 6.76 -4.11
CA ALA A 128 -7.48 7.83 -5.00
C ALA A 128 -6.00 8.23 -4.75
N GLN A 129 -5.60 8.33 -3.49
CA GLN A 129 -4.20 8.58 -3.12
C GLN A 129 -3.27 7.41 -3.50
N MET A 130 -3.74 6.15 -3.46
CA MET A 130 -2.96 4.97 -3.85
C MET A 130 -2.70 4.88 -5.35
N ILE A 131 -3.67 5.33 -6.18
CA ILE A 131 -3.61 5.21 -7.64
C ILE A 131 -3.23 6.52 -8.36
N GLY A 132 -3.00 7.60 -7.61
CA GLY A 132 -2.69 8.91 -8.18
C GLY A 132 -3.85 9.49 -9.02
N SER A 133 -5.09 9.46 -8.49
CA SER A 133 -6.30 9.95 -9.17
C SER A 133 -7.16 10.82 -8.24
N SER A 134 -8.28 11.37 -8.74
CA SER A 134 -9.23 12.10 -7.91
C SER A 134 -10.23 11.17 -7.21
N ARG A 135 -10.73 11.59 -6.05
CA ARG A 135 -11.79 10.87 -5.32
C ARG A 135 -13.06 10.68 -6.17
N GLU A 136 -13.40 11.70 -6.95
CA GLU A 136 -14.58 11.71 -7.83
C GLU A 136 -14.45 10.63 -8.91
N THR A 137 -13.26 10.52 -9.52
CA THR A 137 -12.97 9.50 -10.52
C THR A 137 -13.06 8.11 -9.92
N VAL A 138 -12.44 7.87 -8.75
CA VAL A 138 -12.56 6.59 -8.03
C VAL A 138 -14.02 6.28 -7.70
N SER A 139 -14.78 7.26 -7.21
CA SER A 139 -16.20 7.03 -6.85
C SER A 139 -17.04 6.64 -8.07
N ARG A 140 -16.76 7.19 -9.24
CA ARG A 140 -17.39 6.81 -10.51
C ARG A 140 -16.99 5.40 -10.91
N THR A 141 -15.68 5.10 -10.93
CA THR A 141 -15.19 3.75 -11.27
C THR A 141 -15.76 2.67 -10.35
N ILE A 142 -15.81 2.91 -9.03
CA ILE A 142 -16.44 1.97 -8.07
C ILE A 142 -17.92 1.73 -8.41
N ARG A 143 -18.66 2.75 -8.82
CA ARG A 143 -20.05 2.60 -9.26
C ARG A 143 -20.12 1.77 -10.53
N ASP A 144 -19.33 2.09 -11.55
CA ASP A 144 -19.30 1.38 -12.82
C ASP A 144 -18.96 -0.11 -12.63
N LEU A 145 -18.00 -0.43 -11.76
CA LEU A 145 -17.66 -1.82 -11.40
C LEU A 145 -18.81 -2.53 -10.64
N SER A 146 -19.53 -1.80 -9.81
CA SER A 146 -20.69 -2.33 -9.10
C SER A 146 -21.87 -2.59 -10.06
N ASP A 147 -22.13 -1.67 -10.98
CA ASP A 147 -23.19 -1.80 -11.99
C ASP A 147 -22.88 -2.95 -12.97
N ALA A 148 -21.60 -3.20 -13.26
CA ALA A 148 -21.13 -4.34 -14.05
C ALA A 148 -21.13 -5.67 -13.26
N GLY A 149 -21.48 -5.67 -11.98
CA GLY A 149 -21.53 -6.86 -11.14
C GLY A 149 -20.17 -7.40 -10.69
N ALA A 150 -19.05 -6.71 -11.00
CA ALA A 150 -17.72 -7.13 -10.61
C ALA A 150 -17.50 -7.03 -9.08
N ILE A 151 -18.12 -6.04 -8.46
CA ILE A 151 -18.07 -5.81 -7.01
C ILE A 151 -19.47 -5.51 -6.46
N GLN A 152 -19.63 -5.70 -5.16
CA GLN A 152 -20.79 -5.24 -4.42
C GLN A 152 -20.36 -4.29 -3.31
N VAL A 153 -20.87 -3.07 -3.33
CA VAL A 153 -20.62 -2.07 -2.29
C VAL A 153 -21.64 -2.26 -1.16
N SER A 154 -21.18 -2.50 0.04
CA SER A 154 -21.98 -2.62 1.25
C SER A 154 -21.75 -1.44 2.21
N ARG A 155 -22.52 -1.40 3.32
CA ARG A 155 -22.30 -0.39 4.37
C ARG A 155 -20.97 -0.60 5.12
N LYS A 156 -20.38 -1.79 5.06
CA LYS A 156 -19.21 -2.18 5.87
C LYS A 156 -17.94 -2.42 5.03
N ASP A 157 -18.10 -2.79 3.75
CA ASP A 157 -17.01 -3.23 2.89
C ASP A 157 -17.37 -3.14 1.40
N ILE A 158 -16.38 -3.35 0.54
CA ILE A 158 -16.55 -3.67 -0.87
C ILE A 158 -16.27 -5.16 -1.01
N ILE A 159 -17.23 -5.91 -1.56
CA ILE A 159 -17.11 -7.36 -1.77
C ILE A 159 -16.80 -7.61 -3.24
N ILE A 160 -15.78 -8.40 -3.53
CA ILE A 160 -15.44 -8.86 -4.88
C ILE A 160 -16.43 -9.96 -5.26
N ARG A 161 -17.12 -9.80 -6.40
CA ARG A 161 -18.09 -10.75 -6.94
C ARG A 161 -17.56 -11.51 -8.15
N ASP A 162 -16.85 -10.82 -9.04
CA ASP A 162 -16.18 -11.42 -10.18
C ASP A 162 -14.68 -11.04 -10.16
N ARG A 163 -13.90 -11.89 -9.49
CA ARG A 163 -12.45 -11.71 -9.39
C ARG A 163 -11.79 -11.75 -10.77
N GLY A 164 -12.22 -12.66 -11.64
CA GLY A 164 -11.65 -12.78 -13.00
C GLY A 164 -11.85 -11.54 -13.86
N GLN A 165 -12.99 -10.84 -13.69
CA GLN A 165 -13.21 -9.55 -14.35
C GLN A 165 -12.24 -8.49 -13.84
N LEU A 166 -12.03 -8.41 -12.53
CA LEU A 166 -11.07 -7.46 -11.96
C LEU A 166 -9.63 -7.79 -12.36
N GLU A 167 -9.24 -9.06 -12.41
CA GLU A 167 -7.91 -9.50 -12.86
C GLU A 167 -7.64 -9.11 -14.31
N ARG A 168 -8.61 -9.31 -15.21
CA ARG A 168 -8.49 -8.84 -16.60
C ARG A 168 -8.31 -7.33 -16.71
N LEU A 169 -9.10 -6.54 -15.96
CA LEU A 169 -8.95 -5.09 -15.92
C LEU A 169 -7.59 -4.66 -15.34
N ALA A 170 -7.12 -5.37 -14.33
CA ALA A 170 -5.84 -5.13 -13.66
C ALA A 170 -4.61 -5.61 -14.48
N GLY A 171 -4.82 -6.26 -15.64
CA GLY A 171 -3.74 -6.81 -16.45
C GLY A 171 -2.99 -7.96 -15.75
N LEU A 172 -3.69 -8.79 -14.98
CA LEU A 172 -3.15 -9.93 -14.22
C LEU A 172 -3.52 -11.29 -14.83
N SER A 173 -4.21 -11.30 -15.96
CA SER A 173 -4.63 -12.50 -16.71
C SER A 173 -3.69 -12.80 -17.87
#